data_6d8ac15f00deb349f60da932e4dab6ad
#
_entry.id   6d8ac15f00deb349f60da932e4dab6ad
#
_cell.length_a   1.000
_cell.length_b   1.000
_cell.length_c   1.000
_cell.angle_alpha   90.00
_cell.angle_beta   90.00
_cell.angle_gamma   90.00
#
_symmetry.space_group_name_H-M   'P 1'
#
loop_
_entity.id
_entity.type
_entity.pdbx_description
1 polymer ?
#
loop_
_entity_poly.entity_id
_entity_poly.type
_entity_poly.pdbx_seq_one_letter_code
_entity_poly.pdbx_strand_id
1 'polypeptide(L)'
;MAIQLAPVQRPRMIRAMRFSSKTVGLASAVITVLIWTGFIVIARASASRGLLPLDIAFARVLGASAVLLPWAWWLMRPARQAGQQVGSLWGLSPLPLRPTVQTGVLGGFLYAILAYTGFFYAPASHASVLMPGSLPLWTTLLAWLFLREKVSAVRAVGLGFIVLGDVLVGGASLLMAFDGGEVWKGDLLFMAAGLCWASYSVMVRRHGFDAVRATMAITAFAFVCFVPLFIVLVG
;
A
#
# COMPACT_ATOMS: atom_id res chain seq x y z
N MET A 1 -57.34 6.13 17.44
CA MET A 1 -57.15 7.18 16.40
C MET A 1 -55.68 7.07 15.94
N ALA A 2 -55.44 6.30 14.88
CA ALA A 2 -54.09 6.03 14.37
C ALA A 2 -53.70 7.11 13.34
N ILE A 3 -52.62 7.84 13.62
CA ILE A 3 -52.09 8.87 12.72
C ILE A 3 -51.32 8.14 11.63
N GLN A 4 -51.88 8.09 10.41
CA GLN A 4 -51.19 7.65 9.20
C GLN A 4 -50.20 8.74 8.79
N LEU A 5 -48.91 8.47 8.98
CA LEU A 5 -47.83 9.30 8.44
C LEU A 5 -47.71 9.06 6.93
N ALA A 6 -47.87 10.11 6.15
CA ALA A 6 -47.71 10.11 4.70
C ALA A 6 -46.27 9.68 4.29
N PRO A 7 -46.12 8.93 3.20
CA PRO A 7 -44.77 8.50 2.74
C PRO A 7 -43.95 9.71 2.29
N VAL A 8 -42.80 9.89 2.93
CA VAL A 8 -41.77 10.87 2.51
C VAL A 8 -41.32 10.56 1.10
N GLN A 9 -41.70 11.40 0.15
CA GLN A 9 -41.18 11.34 -1.22
C GLN A 9 -39.67 11.61 -1.19
N ARG A 10 -38.87 10.59 -1.44
CA ARG A 10 -37.42 10.75 -1.65
C ARG A 10 -37.18 11.60 -2.91
N PRO A 11 -36.39 12.68 -2.84
CA PRO A 11 -36.08 13.48 -4.01
C PRO A 11 -35.43 12.58 -5.08
N ARG A 12 -35.85 12.76 -6.35
CA ARG A 12 -35.25 12.12 -7.53
C ARG A 12 -33.75 12.50 -7.58
N MET A 13 -32.90 11.66 -6.97
CA MET A 13 -31.46 11.80 -7.13
C MET A 13 -31.13 11.65 -8.61
N ILE A 14 -30.40 12.63 -9.10
CA ILE A 14 -29.75 12.72 -10.39
C ILE A 14 -29.25 11.33 -10.79
N ARG A 15 -29.68 10.88 -11.96
CA ARG A 15 -29.31 9.59 -12.56
C ARG A 15 -27.83 9.66 -12.94
N ALA A 16 -26.94 9.57 -11.93
CA ALA A 16 -25.52 9.38 -12.16
C ALA A 16 -25.35 8.15 -13.05
N MET A 17 -24.63 8.27 -14.14
CA MET A 17 -24.30 7.19 -15.06
C MET A 17 -23.72 6.04 -14.22
N ARG A 18 -24.51 5.00 -13.96
CA ARG A 18 -24.06 3.81 -13.25
C ARG A 18 -23.21 2.99 -14.22
N PHE A 19 -21.92 3.26 -14.24
CA PHE A 19 -20.99 2.33 -14.89
C PHE A 19 -21.17 0.93 -14.28
N SER A 20 -21.06 -0.11 -15.12
CA SER A 20 -21.15 -1.46 -14.60
C SER A 20 -20.03 -1.73 -13.61
N SER A 21 -20.26 -2.56 -12.59
CA SER A 21 -19.21 -2.92 -11.61
C SER A 21 -17.96 -3.48 -12.30
N LYS A 22 -18.12 -4.15 -13.45
CA LYS A 22 -16.99 -4.63 -14.27
C LYS A 22 -16.20 -3.50 -14.89
N THR A 23 -16.86 -2.47 -15.44
CA THR A 23 -16.19 -1.30 -16.03
C THR A 23 -15.41 -0.51 -14.98
N VAL A 24 -16.01 -0.30 -13.81
CA VAL A 24 -15.32 0.36 -12.68
C VAL A 24 -14.11 -0.45 -12.23
N GLY A 25 -14.26 -1.77 -12.09
CA GLY A 25 -13.18 -2.66 -11.70
C GLY A 25 -12.02 -2.64 -12.70
N LEU A 26 -12.32 -2.72 -14.01
CA LEU A 26 -11.30 -2.68 -15.06
C LEU A 26 -10.58 -1.32 -15.11
N ALA A 27 -11.33 -0.21 -15.06
CA ALA A 27 -10.75 1.13 -15.01
C ALA A 27 -9.84 1.30 -13.80
N SER A 28 -10.28 0.85 -12.62
CA SER A 28 -9.46 0.89 -11.40
C SER A 28 -8.18 0.06 -11.53
N ALA A 29 -8.24 -1.12 -12.15
CA ALA A 29 -7.08 -1.96 -12.39
C ALA A 29 -6.06 -1.26 -13.32
N VAL A 30 -6.53 -0.69 -14.44
CA VAL A 30 -5.67 0.05 -15.38
C VAL A 30 -5.00 1.24 -14.69
N ILE A 31 -5.78 2.05 -13.96
CA ILE A 31 -5.23 3.20 -13.21
C ILE A 31 -4.19 2.75 -12.19
N THR A 32 -4.46 1.66 -11.46
CA THR A 32 -3.51 1.10 -10.49
C THR A 32 -2.19 0.70 -11.16
N VAL A 33 -2.25 0.01 -12.31
CA VAL A 33 -1.05 -0.39 -13.06
C VAL A 33 -0.26 0.84 -13.52
N LEU A 34 -0.91 1.88 -14.03
CA LEU A 34 -0.25 3.12 -14.45
C LEU A 34 0.43 3.83 -13.27
N ILE A 35 -0.23 3.90 -12.11
CA ILE A 35 0.35 4.49 -10.89
C ILE A 35 1.57 3.69 -10.43
N TRP A 36 1.49 2.36 -10.41
CA TRP A 36 2.61 1.50 -10.02
C TRP A 36 3.78 1.60 -10.98
N THR A 37 3.53 1.61 -12.29
CA THR A 37 4.57 1.81 -13.31
C THR A 37 5.26 3.16 -13.11
N GLY A 38 4.50 4.23 -12.95
CA GLY A 38 5.04 5.56 -12.64
C GLY A 38 5.89 5.58 -11.38
N PHE A 39 5.43 4.92 -10.32
CA PHE A 39 6.18 4.79 -9.06
C PHE A 39 7.55 4.12 -9.28
N ILE A 40 7.59 2.97 -9.95
CA ILE A 40 8.83 2.22 -10.18
C ILE A 40 9.82 3.04 -11.02
N VAL A 41 9.36 3.65 -12.11
CA VAL A 41 10.20 4.46 -13.00
C VAL A 41 10.75 5.69 -12.28
N ILE A 42 9.91 6.43 -11.55
CA ILE A 42 10.31 7.62 -10.81
C ILE A 42 11.27 7.26 -9.67
N ALA A 43 10.99 6.21 -8.91
CA ALA A 43 11.84 5.78 -7.81
C ALA A 43 13.24 5.40 -8.32
N ARG A 44 13.34 4.66 -9.42
CA ARG A 44 14.63 4.30 -10.03
C ARG A 44 15.36 5.52 -10.60
N ALA A 45 14.65 6.39 -11.32
CA ALA A 45 15.24 7.61 -11.86
C ALA A 45 15.76 8.54 -10.76
N SER A 46 15.08 8.61 -9.63
CA SER A 46 15.51 9.39 -8.46
C SER A 46 16.76 8.79 -7.82
N ALA A 47 16.80 7.48 -7.62
CA ALA A 47 17.97 6.77 -7.10
C ALA A 47 19.19 6.95 -8.01
N SER A 48 19.03 6.88 -9.35
CA SER A 48 20.12 7.06 -10.30
C SER A 48 20.66 8.51 -10.37
N ARG A 49 19.90 9.48 -9.84
CA ARG A 49 20.31 10.88 -9.71
C ARG A 49 20.95 11.23 -8.37
N GLY A 50 21.21 10.23 -7.52
CA GLY A 50 21.89 10.39 -6.25
C GLY A 50 20.98 10.81 -5.10
N LEU A 51 19.65 10.82 -5.27
CA LEU A 51 18.73 11.02 -4.15
C LEU A 51 18.75 9.81 -3.24
N LEU A 52 18.90 10.04 -1.94
CA LEU A 52 18.88 8.96 -0.96
C LEU A 52 17.47 8.35 -0.79
N PRO A 53 17.35 7.08 -0.35
CA PRO A 53 16.07 6.45 -0.10
C PRO A 53 15.16 7.27 0.81
N LEU A 54 15.73 7.92 1.80
CA LEU A 54 15.00 8.78 2.74
C LEU A 54 14.44 10.04 2.08
N ASP A 55 15.15 10.66 1.13
CA ASP A 55 14.69 11.86 0.42
C ASP A 55 13.46 11.53 -0.44
N ILE A 56 13.51 10.39 -1.14
CA ILE A 56 12.41 9.91 -1.99
C ILE A 56 11.19 9.59 -1.12
N ALA A 57 11.40 8.93 0.02
CA ALA A 57 10.35 8.63 0.98
C ALA A 57 9.74 9.91 1.56
N PHE A 58 10.57 10.91 1.89
CA PHE A 58 10.13 12.20 2.42
C PHE A 58 9.25 12.96 1.44
N ALA A 59 9.69 13.12 0.21
CA ALA A 59 8.89 13.76 -0.85
C ALA A 59 7.54 13.08 -1.06
N ARG A 60 7.53 11.73 -1.05
CA ARG A 60 6.30 10.94 -1.15
C ARG A 60 5.36 11.17 0.04
N VAL A 61 5.89 11.15 1.26
CA VAL A 61 5.09 11.35 2.48
C VAL A 61 4.49 12.75 2.48
N LEU A 62 5.26 13.79 2.15
CA LEU A 62 4.76 15.16 2.07
C LEU A 62 3.65 15.30 1.02
N GLY A 63 3.88 14.80 -0.20
CA GLY A 63 2.88 14.87 -1.27
C GLY A 63 1.59 14.12 -0.92
N ALA A 64 1.70 12.90 -0.38
CA ALA A 64 0.54 12.14 0.08
C ALA A 64 -0.20 12.83 1.23
N SER A 65 0.53 13.39 2.18
CA SER A 65 -0.02 14.09 3.34
C SER A 65 -0.78 15.35 2.96
N ALA A 66 -0.27 16.12 2.00
CA ALA A 66 -0.92 17.34 1.51
C ALA A 66 -2.32 17.09 0.94
N VAL A 67 -2.58 15.88 0.42
CA VAL A 67 -3.88 15.50 -0.15
C VAL A 67 -4.71 14.69 0.85
N LEU A 68 -4.12 13.66 1.45
CA LEU A 68 -4.87 12.68 2.23
C LEU A 68 -5.22 13.16 3.64
N LEU A 69 -4.42 14.01 4.28
CA LEU A 69 -4.74 14.51 5.62
C LEU A 69 -5.92 15.50 5.62
N PRO A 70 -6.00 16.50 4.71
CA PRO A 70 -7.20 17.33 4.59
C PRO A 70 -8.46 16.52 4.26
N TRP A 71 -8.32 15.52 3.38
CA TRP A 71 -9.44 14.63 3.06
C TRP A 71 -9.87 13.77 4.26
N ALA A 72 -8.93 13.20 5.00
CA ALA A 72 -9.22 12.46 6.23
C ALA A 72 -9.92 13.35 7.26
N TRP A 73 -9.45 14.58 7.43
CA TRP A 73 -10.07 15.57 8.30
C TRP A 73 -11.53 15.84 7.91
N TRP A 74 -11.79 16.06 6.63
CA TRP A 74 -13.13 16.29 6.11
C TRP A 74 -14.04 15.07 6.26
N LEU A 75 -13.56 13.87 5.98
CA LEU A 75 -14.29 12.61 6.09
C LEU A 75 -14.72 12.33 7.55
N MET A 76 -13.89 12.72 8.52
CA MET A 76 -14.17 12.49 9.95
C MET A 76 -14.98 13.61 10.60
N ARG A 77 -15.29 14.70 9.90
CA ARG A 77 -16.06 15.83 10.45
C ARG A 77 -17.39 15.44 11.09
N PRO A 78 -18.24 14.62 10.43
CA PRO A 78 -19.55 14.29 11.01
C PRO A 78 -19.45 13.56 12.35
N ALA A 79 -18.50 12.62 12.47
CA ALA A 79 -18.28 11.86 13.69
C ALA A 79 -17.75 12.75 14.84
N ARG A 80 -16.88 13.72 14.52
CA ARG A 80 -16.39 14.70 15.49
C ARG A 80 -17.49 15.63 15.99
N GLN A 81 -18.35 16.11 15.09
CA GLN A 81 -19.49 16.95 15.44
C GLN A 81 -20.50 16.21 16.31
N ALA A 82 -20.58 14.88 16.18
CA ALA A 82 -21.39 14.02 17.04
C ALA A 82 -20.72 13.70 18.40
N GLY A 83 -19.58 14.32 18.72
CA GLY A 83 -18.86 14.09 19.99
C GLY A 83 -18.17 12.73 20.10
N GLN A 84 -18.05 11.98 18.99
CA GLN A 84 -17.41 10.67 18.99
C GLN A 84 -15.89 10.83 19.02
N GLN A 85 -15.21 9.98 19.81
CA GLN A 85 -13.75 9.85 19.69
C GLN A 85 -13.40 9.25 18.33
N VAL A 86 -12.81 10.06 17.47
CA VAL A 86 -12.47 9.66 16.11
C VAL A 86 -10.98 9.36 16.01
N GLY A 87 -10.66 8.08 15.88
CA GLY A 87 -9.34 7.62 15.50
C GLY A 87 -8.22 7.89 16.51
N SER A 88 -7.03 8.20 16.00
CA SER A 88 -5.80 8.41 16.78
C SER A 88 -4.94 9.53 16.18
N LEU A 89 -3.75 9.76 16.75
CA LEU A 89 -2.78 10.78 16.33
C LEU A 89 -3.44 12.18 16.24
N TRP A 90 -4.05 12.63 17.35
CA TRP A 90 -4.78 13.90 17.45
C TRP A 90 -5.89 14.04 16.41
N GLY A 91 -6.46 12.88 15.99
CA GLY A 91 -7.52 12.83 14.99
C GLY A 91 -7.05 12.97 13.55
N LEU A 92 -5.77 12.80 13.25
CA LEU A 92 -5.25 12.70 11.88
C LEU A 92 -5.50 11.32 11.29
N SER A 93 -5.47 10.26 12.10
CA SER A 93 -5.76 8.90 11.67
C SER A 93 -7.21 8.52 11.97
N PRO A 94 -7.96 7.94 11.01
CA PRO A 94 -9.31 7.44 11.24
C PRO A 94 -9.35 6.08 11.95
N LEU A 95 -8.21 5.47 12.23
CA LEU A 95 -8.11 4.19 12.95
C LEU A 95 -7.59 4.40 14.39
N PRO A 96 -7.88 3.47 15.33
CA PRO A 96 -7.27 3.45 16.64
C PRO A 96 -5.74 3.40 16.55
N LEU A 97 -5.04 3.77 17.64
CA LEU A 97 -3.59 3.91 17.63
C LEU A 97 -2.85 2.63 17.20
N ARG A 98 -3.20 1.49 17.79
CA ARG A 98 -2.53 0.21 17.48
C ARG A 98 -2.63 -0.19 15.99
N PRO A 99 -3.82 -0.25 15.36
CA PRO A 99 -3.93 -0.44 13.92
C PRO A 99 -3.21 0.64 13.10
N THR A 100 -3.24 1.91 13.52
CA THR A 100 -2.54 3.00 12.83
C THR A 100 -1.03 2.75 12.80
N VAL A 101 -0.42 2.37 13.94
CA VAL A 101 1.00 2.04 14.02
C VAL A 101 1.31 0.82 13.15
N GLN A 102 0.52 -0.25 13.25
CA GLN A 102 0.75 -1.47 12.47
C GLN A 102 0.66 -1.23 10.96
N THR A 103 -0.39 -0.51 10.51
CA THR A 103 -0.52 -0.15 9.09
C THR A 103 0.58 0.79 8.63
N GLY A 104 0.92 1.77 9.46
CA GLY A 104 1.95 2.76 9.17
C GLY A 104 3.35 2.16 9.07
N VAL A 105 3.69 1.23 9.96
CA VAL A 105 4.99 0.52 9.90
C VAL A 105 5.05 -0.39 8.68
N LEU A 106 4.08 -1.28 8.51
CA LEU A 106 4.13 -2.31 7.46
C LEU A 106 3.85 -1.74 6.06
N GLY A 107 2.76 -0.99 5.89
CA GLY A 107 2.34 -0.46 4.59
C GLY A 107 2.96 0.90 4.23
N GLY A 108 3.62 1.56 5.18
CA GLY A 108 4.24 2.86 5.01
C GLY A 108 5.75 2.82 5.13
N PHE A 109 6.25 2.92 6.36
CA PHE A 109 7.65 3.17 6.65
C PHE A 109 8.59 2.05 6.19
N LEU A 110 8.36 0.83 6.70
CA LEU A 110 9.23 -0.31 6.39
C LEU A 110 9.18 -0.69 4.91
N TYR A 111 7.97 -0.73 4.34
CA TYR A 111 7.80 -0.92 2.89
C TYR A 111 8.60 0.09 2.08
N ALA A 112 8.51 1.38 2.41
CA ALA A 112 9.18 2.44 1.67
C ALA A 112 10.71 2.31 1.77
N ILE A 113 11.25 2.10 2.97
CA ILE A 113 12.70 1.94 3.15
C ILE A 113 13.22 0.75 2.35
N LEU A 114 12.57 -0.41 2.45
CA LEU A 114 13.01 -1.60 1.74
C LEU A 114 12.94 -1.41 0.21
N ALA A 115 11.82 -0.87 -0.30
CA ALA A 115 11.65 -0.64 -1.72
C ALA A 115 12.66 0.37 -2.28
N TYR A 116 12.79 1.53 -1.62
CA TYR A 116 13.69 2.57 -2.12
C TYR A 116 15.15 2.17 -1.99
N THR A 117 15.55 1.48 -0.93
CA THR A 117 16.90 0.92 -0.82
C THR A 117 17.15 -0.12 -1.90
N GLY A 118 16.17 -0.96 -2.24
CA GLY A 118 16.27 -1.94 -3.33
C GLY A 118 16.66 -1.32 -4.67
N PHE A 119 16.12 -0.12 -4.98
CA PHE A 119 16.46 0.57 -6.24
C PHE A 119 17.92 1.07 -6.34
N PHE A 120 18.68 1.12 -5.25
CA PHE A 120 20.10 1.41 -5.30
C PHE A 120 20.90 0.22 -5.80
N TYR A 121 20.46 -1.00 -5.48
CA TYR A 121 21.17 -2.23 -5.81
C TYR A 121 20.69 -2.86 -7.12
N ALA A 122 19.40 -2.79 -7.43
CA ALA A 122 18.80 -3.50 -8.56
C ALA A 122 18.06 -2.57 -9.54
N PRO A 123 18.00 -2.94 -10.83
CA PRO A 123 17.34 -2.15 -11.86
C PRO A 123 15.81 -2.19 -11.72
N ALA A 124 15.12 -1.22 -12.36
CA ALA A 124 13.66 -1.13 -12.36
C ALA A 124 12.97 -2.37 -12.94
N SER A 125 13.62 -3.09 -13.87
CA SER A 125 13.11 -4.34 -14.43
C SER A 125 12.93 -5.42 -13.37
N HIS A 126 13.87 -5.55 -12.41
CA HIS A 126 13.74 -6.48 -11.28
C HIS A 126 12.62 -6.05 -10.35
N ALA A 127 12.55 -4.77 -9.99
CA ALA A 127 11.46 -4.23 -9.16
C ALA A 127 10.08 -4.47 -9.78
N SER A 128 9.96 -4.32 -11.11
CA SER A 128 8.70 -4.48 -11.83
C SER A 128 8.16 -5.91 -11.85
N VAL A 129 9.03 -6.88 -11.62
CA VAL A 129 8.67 -8.31 -11.55
C VAL A 129 8.57 -8.74 -10.08
N LEU A 130 9.63 -8.56 -9.29
CA LEU A 130 9.73 -9.12 -7.95
C LEU A 130 8.80 -8.47 -6.92
N MET A 131 8.54 -7.16 -7.00
CA MET A 131 7.60 -6.52 -6.08
C MET A 131 6.16 -6.96 -6.31
N PRO A 132 5.57 -6.81 -7.52
CA PRO A 132 4.20 -7.28 -7.76
C PRO A 132 4.11 -8.80 -7.85
N GLY A 133 5.13 -9.50 -8.33
CA GLY A 133 5.17 -10.96 -8.45
C GLY A 133 5.15 -11.65 -7.09
N SER A 134 5.97 -11.21 -6.14
CA SER A 134 5.99 -11.78 -4.80
C SER A 134 4.72 -11.49 -3.98
N LEU A 135 3.94 -10.44 -4.29
CA LEU A 135 2.73 -10.08 -3.55
C LEU A 135 1.69 -11.19 -3.46
N PRO A 136 1.28 -11.86 -4.55
CA PRO A 136 0.33 -12.97 -4.48
C PRO A 136 0.87 -14.15 -3.67
N LEU A 137 2.18 -14.40 -3.71
CA LEU A 137 2.85 -15.46 -2.93
C LEU A 137 2.72 -15.17 -1.44
N TRP A 138 3.19 -14.01 -0.99
CA TRP A 138 3.12 -13.57 0.40
C TRP A 138 1.68 -13.44 0.90
N THR A 139 0.80 -12.83 0.11
CA THR A 139 -0.61 -12.66 0.49
C THR A 139 -1.30 -14.01 0.65
N THR A 140 -1.03 -14.97 -0.23
CA THR A 140 -1.61 -16.32 -0.13
C THR A 140 -1.07 -17.07 1.08
N LEU A 141 0.25 -17.03 1.30
CA LEU A 141 0.89 -17.66 2.47
C LEU A 141 0.33 -17.08 3.77
N LEU A 142 0.28 -15.77 3.89
CA LEU A 142 -0.22 -15.10 5.10
C LEU A 142 -1.74 -15.30 5.29
N ALA A 143 -2.53 -15.31 4.21
CA ALA A 143 -3.95 -15.59 4.28
C ALA A 143 -4.21 -17.05 4.69
N TRP A 144 -3.45 -18.00 4.20
CA TRP A 144 -3.50 -19.38 4.65
C TRP A 144 -3.14 -19.50 6.13
N LEU A 145 -2.06 -18.86 6.57
CA LEU A 145 -1.57 -18.93 7.94
C LEU A 145 -2.50 -18.22 8.95
N PHE A 146 -2.95 -17.00 8.65
CA PHE A 146 -3.66 -16.16 9.62
C PHE A 146 -5.18 -16.13 9.42
N LEU A 147 -5.67 -16.34 8.19
CA LEU A 147 -7.09 -16.36 7.87
C LEU A 147 -7.62 -17.77 7.64
N ARG A 148 -6.72 -18.78 7.63
CA ARG A 148 -7.03 -20.21 7.36
C ARG A 148 -7.72 -20.40 6.00
N GLU A 149 -7.44 -19.55 5.03
CA GLU A 149 -7.96 -19.68 3.68
C GLU A 149 -7.33 -20.87 2.96
N LYS A 150 -8.17 -21.70 2.33
CA LYS A 150 -7.68 -22.83 1.53
C LYS A 150 -7.16 -22.32 0.17
N VAL A 151 -6.04 -22.88 -0.26
CA VAL A 151 -5.46 -22.60 -1.57
C VAL A 151 -6.04 -23.63 -2.55
N SER A 152 -6.77 -23.21 -3.58
CA SER A 152 -7.26 -24.11 -4.62
C SER A 152 -6.11 -24.58 -5.52
N ALA A 153 -6.26 -25.75 -6.17
CA ALA A 153 -5.24 -26.30 -7.08
C ALA A 153 -4.91 -25.33 -8.23
N VAL A 154 -5.92 -24.67 -8.80
CA VAL A 154 -5.73 -23.66 -9.86
C VAL A 154 -4.90 -22.49 -9.36
N ARG A 155 -5.18 -22.01 -8.16
CA ARG A 155 -4.39 -20.93 -7.54
C ARG A 155 -2.96 -21.37 -7.25
N ALA A 156 -2.76 -22.61 -6.79
CA ALA A 156 -1.41 -23.14 -6.53
C ALA A 156 -0.57 -23.23 -7.82
N VAL A 157 -1.17 -23.69 -8.94
CA VAL A 157 -0.50 -23.71 -10.26
C VAL A 157 -0.12 -22.28 -10.69
N GLY A 158 -1.05 -21.32 -10.57
CA GLY A 158 -0.75 -19.90 -10.88
C GLY A 158 0.38 -19.32 -10.05
N LEU A 159 0.41 -19.64 -8.74
CA LEU A 159 1.52 -19.25 -7.86
C LEU A 159 2.85 -19.90 -8.28
N GLY A 160 2.81 -21.15 -8.73
CA GLY A 160 3.99 -21.84 -9.29
C GLY A 160 4.58 -21.11 -10.52
N PHE A 161 3.74 -20.63 -11.43
CA PHE A 161 4.20 -19.82 -12.56
C PHE A 161 4.79 -18.46 -12.11
N ILE A 162 4.24 -17.85 -11.07
CA ILE A 162 4.81 -16.62 -10.51
C ILE A 162 6.19 -16.90 -9.92
N VAL A 163 6.35 -17.95 -9.12
CA VAL A 163 7.66 -18.35 -8.58
C VAL A 163 8.68 -18.59 -9.70
N LEU A 164 8.26 -19.28 -10.75
CA LEU A 164 9.13 -19.50 -11.92
C LEU A 164 9.56 -18.17 -12.55
N GLY A 165 8.64 -17.22 -12.74
CA GLY A 165 8.96 -15.89 -13.26
C GLY A 165 9.92 -15.11 -12.37
N ASP A 166 9.69 -15.11 -11.05
CA ASP A 166 10.53 -14.44 -10.06
C ASP A 166 11.95 -15.07 -10.06
N VAL A 167 12.05 -16.40 -10.17
CA VAL A 167 13.33 -17.12 -10.26
C VAL A 167 14.06 -16.83 -11.57
N LEU A 168 13.35 -16.72 -12.69
CA LEU A 168 13.97 -16.38 -13.97
C LEU A 168 14.57 -14.96 -13.97
N VAL A 169 13.98 -14.04 -13.24
CA VAL A 169 14.48 -12.65 -13.12
C VAL A 169 15.55 -12.53 -12.05
N GLY A 170 15.28 -13.00 -10.83
CA GLY A 170 16.17 -12.85 -9.68
C GLY A 170 17.26 -13.93 -9.60
N GLY A 171 17.06 -15.10 -10.20
CA GLY A 171 17.99 -16.21 -10.10
C GLY A 171 19.36 -15.93 -10.73
N ALA A 172 19.39 -15.22 -11.84
CA ALA A 172 20.65 -14.81 -12.47
C ALA A 172 21.44 -13.86 -11.57
N SER A 173 20.80 -12.95 -10.86
CA SER A 173 21.46 -12.02 -9.93
C SER A 173 22.04 -12.74 -8.71
N LEU A 174 21.39 -13.81 -8.24
CA LEU A 174 21.90 -14.67 -7.17
C LEU A 174 23.16 -15.44 -7.61
N LEU A 175 23.19 -15.93 -8.84
CA LEU A 175 24.38 -16.58 -9.39
C LEU A 175 25.55 -15.59 -9.52
N MET A 176 25.28 -14.37 -9.99
CA MET A 176 26.29 -13.31 -10.08
C MET A 176 26.79 -12.81 -8.72
N ALA A 177 26.09 -13.12 -7.62
CA ALA A 177 26.55 -12.80 -6.27
C ALA A 177 27.87 -13.47 -5.92
N PHE A 178 28.14 -14.67 -6.46
CA PHE A 178 29.39 -15.40 -6.27
C PHE A 178 30.58 -14.72 -6.98
N ASP A 179 30.30 -13.87 -7.99
CA ASP A 179 31.29 -13.08 -8.73
C ASP A 179 31.37 -11.61 -8.20
N GLY A 180 30.82 -11.35 -7.00
CA GLY A 180 30.84 -10.04 -6.35
C GLY A 180 29.71 -9.07 -6.79
N GLY A 181 28.75 -9.52 -7.57
CA GLY A 181 27.55 -8.72 -7.92
C GLY A 181 26.67 -8.41 -6.72
N GLU A 182 26.06 -7.22 -6.67
CA GLU A 182 25.21 -6.77 -5.54
C GLU A 182 23.72 -6.73 -5.85
N VAL A 183 23.29 -7.00 -7.09
CA VAL A 183 21.89 -6.88 -7.54
C VAL A 183 20.94 -7.75 -6.70
N TRP A 184 21.38 -8.93 -6.28
CA TRP A 184 20.62 -9.83 -5.42
C TRP A 184 20.15 -9.18 -4.09
N LYS A 185 20.93 -8.21 -3.57
CA LYS A 185 20.54 -7.46 -2.37
C LYS A 185 19.27 -6.65 -2.63
N GLY A 186 19.20 -6.00 -3.81
CA GLY A 186 18.01 -5.27 -4.24
C GLY A 186 16.80 -6.18 -4.45
N ASP A 187 17.03 -7.37 -5.04
CA ASP A 187 15.97 -8.35 -5.27
C ASP A 187 15.36 -8.84 -3.96
N LEU A 188 16.19 -9.16 -2.96
CA LEU A 188 15.72 -9.54 -1.63
C LEU A 188 14.96 -8.38 -0.95
N LEU A 189 15.41 -7.14 -1.10
CA LEU A 189 14.74 -5.97 -0.54
C LEU A 189 13.37 -5.75 -1.20
N PHE A 190 13.23 -5.97 -2.51
CA PHE A 190 11.93 -5.89 -3.20
C PHE A 190 10.97 -6.98 -2.72
N MET A 191 11.44 -8.20 -2.55
CA MET A 191 10.62 -9.30 -2.01
C MET A 191 10.20 -9.03 -0.56
N ALA A 192 11.11 -8.49 0.27
CA ALA A 192 10.81 -8.10 1.64
C ALA A 192 9.79 -6.94 1.71
N ALA A 193 9.90 -5.96 0.80
CA ALA A 193 8.90 -4.90 0.65
C ALA A 193 7.53 -5.50 0.27
N GLY A 194 7.50 -6.47 -0.65
CA GLY A 194 6.29 -7.24 -1.00
C GLY A 194 5.68 -7.94 0.22
N LEU A 195 6.50 -8.56 1.07
CA LEU A 195 6.03 -9.19 2.33
C LEU A 195 5.42 -8.17 3.29
N CYS A 196 6.04 -7.00 3.46
CA CYS A 196 5.49 -5.92 4.29
C CYS A 196 4.11 -5.47 3.79
N TRP A 197 3.97 -5.24 2.51
CA TRP A 197 2.70 -4.85 1.89
C TRP A 197 1.64 -5.94 1.98
N ALA A 198 2.02 -7.21 1.77
CA ALA A 198 1.12 -8.35 1.94
C ALA A 198 0.65 -8.48 3.39
N SER A 199 1.56 -8.30 4.36
CA SER A 199 1.23 -8.31 5.80
C SER A 199 0.23 -7.22 6.16
N TYR A 200 0.45 -5.99 5.67
CA TYR A 200 -0.49 -4.90 5.79
C TYR A 200 -1.87 -5.27 5.19
N SER A 201 -1.88 -5.79 3.96
CA SER A 201 -3.11 -6.12 3.24
C SER A 201 -3.93 -7.20 3.95
N VAL A 202 -3.27 -8.26 4.43
CA VAL A 202 -3.93 -9.35 5.18
C VAL A 202 -4.44 -8.84 6.53
N MET A 203 -3.69 -7.97 7.21
CA MET A 203 -4.12 -7.36 8.46
C MET A 203 -5.37 -6.48 8.27
N VAL A 204 -5.40 -5.63 7.25
CA VAL A 204 -6.58 -4.80 6.90
C VAL A 204 -7.80 -5.67 6.64
N ARG A 205 -7.65 -6.75 5.86
CA ARG A 205 -8.71 -7.75 5.63
C ARG A 205 -9.17 -8.43 6.90
N ARG A 206 -8.24 -8.88 7.73
CA ARG A 206 -8.54 -9.59 8.98
C ARG A 206 -9.37 -8.76 9.95
N HIS A 207 -9.11 -7.46 10.02
CA HIS A 207 -9.82 -6.54 10.91
C HIS A 207 -11.03 -5.86 10.24
N GLY A 208 -11.31 -6.15 8.97
CA GLY A 208 -12.42 -5.55 8.23
C GLY A 208 -12.29 -4.03 8.05
N PHE A 209 -11.06 -3.49 8.06
CA PHE A 209 -10.87 -2.06 7.85
C PHE A 209 -11.14 -1.67 6.41
N ASP A 210 -11.77 -0.52 6.23
CA ASP A 210 -11.93 0.12 4.93
C ASP A 210 -10.57 0.56 4.37
N ALA A 211 -10.34 0.29 3.08
CA ALA A 211 -9.05 0.54 2.43
C ALA A 211 -8.67 2.03 2.42
N VAL A 212 -9.65 2.93 2.27
CA VAL A 212 -9.43 4.38 2.29
C VAL A 212 -8.98 4.82 3.67
N ARG A 213 -9.67 4.35 4.72
CA ARG A 213 -9.29 4.64 6.12
C ARG A 213 -7.92 4.07 6.47
N ALA A 214 -7.59 2.87 5.99
CA ALA A 214 -6.27 2.27 6.20
C ALA A 214 -5.17 3.09 5.51
N THR A 215 -5.38 3.57 4.28
CA THR A 215 -4.44 4.44 3.57
C THR A 215 -4.23 5.78 4.29
N MET A 216 -5.32 6.39 4.78
CA MET A 216 -5.23 7.61 5.60
C MET A 216 -4.44 7.38 6.89
N ALA A 217 -4.60 6.22 7.54
CA ALA A 217 -3.86 5.87 8.75
C ALA A 217 -2.36 5.70 8.48
N ILE A 218 -1.97 5.05 7.36
CA ILE A 218 -0.57 4.98 6.91
C ILE A 218 0.01 6.38 6.75
N THR A 219 -0.72 7.25 6.04
CA THR A 219 -0.27 8.62 5.76
C THR A 219 -0.13 9.44 7.04
N ALA A 220 -1.10 9.36 7.95
CA ALA A 220 -1.04 10.04 9.24
C ALA A 220 0.14 9.58 10.09
N PHE A 221 0.38 8.25 10.16
CA PHE A 221 1.53 7.70 10.85
C PHE A 221 2.85 8.17 10.23
N ALA A 222 2.99 8.07 8.92
CA ALA A 222 4.18 8.49 8.20
C ALA A 222 4.44 9.98 8.40
N PHE A 223 3.43 10.83 8.34
CA PHE A 223 3.57 12.27 8.57
C PHE A 223 4.06 12.56 9.99
N VAL A 224 3.44 11.96 11.00
CA VAL A 224 3.76 12.27 12.42
C VAL A 224 5.11 11.68 12.85
N CYS A 225 5.48 10.49 12.34
CA CYS A 225 6.69 9.81 12.78
C CYS A 225 7.88 10.06 11.84
N PHE A 226 7.68 9.99 10.52
CA PHE A 226 8.77 10.04 9.58
C PHE A 226 9.23 11.48 9.26
N VAL A 227 8.29 12.43 9.15
CA VAL A 227 8.67 13.83 8.83
C VAL A 227 9.56 14.45 9.91
N PRO A 228 9.22 14.37 11.22
CA PRO A 228 10.12 14.87 12.25
C PRO A 228 11.47 14.11 12.30
N LEU A 229 11.43 12.78 12.14
CA LEU A 229 12.64 11.97 12.12
C LEU A 229 13.57 12.37 10.97
N PHE A 230 13.02 12.61 9.77
CA PHE A 230 13.79 13.06 8.62
C PHE A 230 14.46 14.42 8.87
N ILE A 231 13.71 15.39 9.41
CA ILE A 231 14.25 16.72 9.72
C ILE A 231 15.38 16.65 10.73
N VAL A 232 15.30 15.75 11.72
CA VAL A 232 16.37 15.60 12.74
C VAL A 232 17.60 14.89 12.18
N LEU A 233 17.43 13.94 11.23
CA LEU A 233 18.55 13.13 10.71
C LEU A 233 19.25 13.77 9.50
N VAL A 234 18.55 14.56 8.71
CA VAL A 234 19.02 15.06 7.41
C VAL A 234 19.04 16.58 7.35
N GLY A 235 18.19 17.26 8.14
CA GLY A 235 18.15 18.72 8.27
C GLY A 235 19.14 19.20 9.31
#